data_acedccdc6070f1664d5dd2d7b9761ae0
#
_entry.id   acedccdc6070f1664d5dd2d7b9761ae0
#
_cell.length_a   1.000
_cell.length_b   1.000
_cell.length_c   1.000
_cell.angle_alpha   90.00
_cell.angle_beta   90.00
_cell.angle_gamma   90.00
#
_symmetry.space_group_name_H-M   'P 1'
#
loop_
_entity.id
_entity.type
_entity.pdbx_description
1 polymer ?
#
loop_
_entity_poly.entity_id
_entity_poly.type
_entity_poly.pdbx_seq_one_letter_code
_entity_poly.pdbx_strand_id
1 'polypeptide(L)'
;MKLLEPIKVGNIEFKNRIMFPPLTTGYEEKDGSIGEQSFRFYERLAKGGVGYIVIGDVAPLPTFSPTPKLYSPEQVQSFKKLADACHENGAKLGIQLFHPDYNVKALNDMFHQGKMQEARAKLHHDMQHFVNEVTAEELDEIIKHMENCAILAHEAGVDCIEIHGDRLVGSLCSPILNHRTDEYGGDLANRTRFALTLVKRLKTIVPDMVIDYKLPIVTPLGENSFRGKGGLPFDEACIFAKELEACGVDTLHVAQANHTGNMGDTIPAMGTQPYGFMVSDRKSTR
;
A
#
# COMPACT_ATOMS: atom_id res chain seq x y z
N MET A 1 -14.19 -24.95 -10.67
CA MET A 1 -14.60 -23.66 -10.04
C MET A 1 -13.51 -22.66 -10.32
N LYS A 2 -13.76 -21.61 -11.11
CA LYS A 2 -12.75 -20.64 -11.58
C LYS A 2 -11.84 -20.08 -10.48
N LEU A 3 -12.36 -19.95 -9.26
CA LEU A 3 -11.60 -19.45 -8.10
C LEU A 3 -10.35 -20.28 -7.79
N LEU A 4 -10.39 -21.59 -8.00
CA LEU A 4 -9.30 -22.53 -7.71
C LEU A 4 -8.41 -22.80 -8.93
N GLU A 5 -8.74 -22.23 -10.09
CA GLU A 5 -7.92 -22.36 -11.30
C GLU A 5 -6.74 -21.40 -11.25
N PRO A 6 -5.57 -21.80 -11.75
CA PRO A 6 -4.42 -20.90 -11.82
C PRO A 6 -4.71 -19.68 -12.68
N ILE A 7 -3.96 -18.63 -12.42
CA ILE A 7 -3.99 -17.38 -13.21
C ILE A 7 -2.57 -16.86 -13.39
N LYS A 8 -2.25 -16.46 -14.61
CA LYS A 8 -0.99 -15.77 -14.90
C LYS A 8 -1.23 -14.26 -14.86
N VAL A 9 -0.38 -13.54 -14.09
CA VAL A 9 -0.35 -12.08 -14.00
C VAL A 9 1.08 -11.64 -14.25
N GLY A 10 1.30 -10.79 -15.22
CA GLY A 10 2.65 -10.47 -15.68
C GLY A 10 3.41 -11.75 -16.05
N ASN A 11 4.55 -11.96 -15.43
CA ASN A 11 5.39 -13.15 -15.64
C ASN A 11 5.17 -14.24 -14.59
N ILE A 12 4.28 -14.01 -13.60
CA ILE A 12 4.08 -14.90 -12.45
C ILE A 12 2.78 -15.69 -12.62
N GLU A 13 2.84 -16.98 -12.31
CA GLU A 13 1.67 -17.85 -12.20
C GLU A 13 1.28 -18.03 -10.73
N PHE A 14 0.03 -17.71 -10.42
CA PHE A 14 -0.59 -17.94 -9.13
C PHE A 14 -1.40 -19.25 -9.20
N LYS A 15 -1.24 -20.15 -8.21
CA LYS A 15 -1.91 -21.47 -8.18
C LYS A 15 -3.44 -21.41 -8.16
N ASN A 16 -3.99 -20.28 -7.75
CA ASN A 16 -5.44 -20.01 -7.73
C ASN A 16 -5.68 -18.48 -7.63
N ARG A 17 -6.95 -18.07 -7.58
CA ARG A 17 -7.38 -16.66 -7.56
C ARG A 17 -7.74 -16.17 -6.15
N ILE A 18 -7.20 -16.82 -5.12
CA ILE A 18 -7.45 -16.46 -3.72
C ILE A 18 -6.27 -15.64 -3.23
N MET A 19 -6.54 -14.37 -2.92
CA MET A 19 -5.60 -13.45 -2.30
C MET A 19 -5.93 -13.28 -0.81
N PHE A 20 -4.91 -13.35 0.05
CA PHE A 20 -4.99 -12.83 1.40
C PHE A 20 -4.53 -11.38 1.37
N PRO A 21 -5.44 -10.42 1.60
CA PRO A 21 -5.12 -9.00 1.47
C PRO A 21 -4.19 -8.52 2.58
N PRO A 22 -3.52 -7.36 2.39
CA PRO A 22 -2.61 -6.81 3.39
C PRO A 22 -3.33 -6.52 4.70
N LEU A 23 -2.70 -6.94 5.79
CA LEU A 23 -3.16 -6.76 7.15
C LEU A 23 -1.98 -6.41 8.05
N THR A 24 -2.13 -5.39 8.89
CA THR A 24 -1.18 -5.10 9.97
C THR A 24 -1.45 -6.05 11.14
N THR A 25 -0.54 -6.98 11.37
CA THR A 25 -0.70 -8.00 12.42
C THR A 25 -0.23 -7.55 13.79
N GLY A 26 0.76 -6.67 13.82
CA GLY A 26 1.44 -6.26 15.06
C GLY A 26 2.32 -7.36 15.67
N TYR A 27 2.68 -8.36 14.85
CA TYR A 27 3.50 -9.52 15.28
C TYR A 27 4.98 -9.40 14.89
N GLU A 28 5.33 -8.29 14.29
CA GLU A 28 6.68 -8.01 13.79
C GLU A 28 7.64 -7.73 14.97
N GLU A 29 8.91 -7.99 14.75
CA GLU A 29 9.96 -7.65 15.69
C GLU A 29 10.12 -6.11 15.79
N LYS A 30 10.78 -5.63 16.82
CA LYS A 30 10.94 -4.17 17.06
C LYS A 30 11.64 -3.44 15.92
N ASP A 31 12.55 -4.11 15.25
CA ASP A 31 13.24 -3.59 14.06
C ASP A 31 12.41 -3.70 12.77
N GLY A 32 11.21 -4.31 12.85
CA GLY A 32 10.31 -4.55 11.73
C GLY A 32 10.57 -5.85 10.97
N SER A 33 11.52 -6.68 11.40
CA SER A 33 11.76 -8.00 10.83
C SER A 33 10.57 -8.94 11.04
N ILE A 34 10.45 -9.93 10.16
CA ILE A 34 9.46 -10.99 10.28
C ILE A 34 9.89 -11.96 11.39
N GLY A 35 9.29 -11.81 12.57
CA GLY A 35 9.53 -12.69 13.72
C GLY A 35 8.75 -13.99 13.62
N GLU A 36 8.95 -14.86 14.60
CA GLU A 36 8.36 -16.22 14.61
C GLU A 36 6.82 -16.19 14.58
N GLN A 37 6.19 -15.25 15.28
CA GLN A 37 4.74 -15.16 15.32
C GLN A 37 4.17 -14.74 13.97
N SER A 38 4.75 -13.73 13.32
CA SER A 38 4.42 -13.26 11.98
C SER A 38 4.64 -14.37 10.96
N PHE A 39 5.81 -15.03 11.02
CA PHE A 39 6.16 -16.16 10.16
C PHE A 39 5.10 -17.26 10.22
N ARG A 40 4.75 -17.74 11.42
CA ARG A 40 3.74 -18.81 11.59
C ARG A 40 2.35 -18.40 11.12
N PHE A 41 1.99 -17.13 11.25
CA PHE A 41 0.72 -16.62 10.77
C PHE A 41 0.62 -16.75 9.25
N TYR A 42 1.60 -16.24 8.51
CA TYR A 42 1.59 -16.27 7.05
C TYR A 42 1.85 -17.68 6.48
N GLU A 43 2.73 -18.46 7.08
CA GLU A 43 2.96 -19.87 6.70
C GLU A 43 1.66 -20.68 6.78
N ARG A 44 0.85 -20.47 7.83
CA ARG A 44 -0.45 -21.15 7.98
C ARG A 44 -1.40 -20.81 6.85
N LEU A 45 -1.42 -19.57 6.38
CA LEU A 45 -2.23 -19.16 5.22
C LEU A 45 -1.77 -19.86 3.94
N ALA A 46 -0.46 -19.94 3.71
CA ALA A 46 0.11 -20.66 2.55
C ALA A 46 -0.26 -22.15 2.58
N LYS A 47 -0.09 -22.81 3.75
CA LYS A 47 -0.52 -24.21 3.99
C LYS A 47 -2.03 -24.40 3.84
N GLY A 48 -2.84 -23.36 4.15
CA GLY A 48 -4.28 -23.34 3.97
C GLY A 48 -4.75 -23.22 2.53
N GLY A 49 -3.84 -23.06 1.57
CA GLY A 49 -4.14 -23.06 0.14
C GLY A 49 -4.31 -21.69 -0.51
N VAL A 50 -4.04 -20.60 0.21
CA VAL A 50 -4.04 -19.26 -0.38
C VAL A 50 -3.00 -19.17 -1.50
N GLY A 51 -3.39 -18.60 -2.66
CA GLY A 51 -2.52 -18.47 -3.82
C GLY A 51 -1.60 -17.25 -3.80
N TYR A 52 -2.07 -16.16 -3.21
CA TYR A 52 -1.33 -14.90 -3.09
C TYR A 52 -1.50 -14.30 -1.69
N ILE A 53 -0.41 -14.01 -1.01
CA ILE A 53 -0.39 -13.47 0.35
C ILE A 53 0.34 -12.14 0.32
N VAL A 54 -0.27 -11.08 0.86
CA VAL A 54 0.35 -9.75 0.95
C VAL A 54 0.61 -9.39 2.40
N ILE A 55 1.87 -9.09 2.73
CA ILE A 55 2.25 -8.51 4.03
C ILE A 55 1.84 -7.04 4.03
N GLY A 56 1.03 -6.61 5.00
CA GLY A 56 0.52 -5.25 5.08
C GLY A 56 1.50 -4.24 5.64
N ASP A 57 1.40 -3.00 5.17
CA ASP A 57 2.07 -1.81 5.69
C ASP A 57 3.59 -1.96 5.88
N VAL A 58 4.30 -2.50 4.88
CA VAL A 58 5.77 -2.60 4.93
C VAL A 58 6.39 -1.22 4.74
N ALA A 59 7.00 -0.70 5.81
CA ALA A 59 7.61 0.62 5.78
C ALA A 59 9.03 0.57 5.17
N PRO A 60 9.35 1.47 4.21
CA PRO A 60 10.65 1.55 3.57
C PRO A 60 11.71 2.33 4.38
N LEU A 61 11.41 2.62 5.65
CA LEU A 61 12.25 3.39 6.56
C LEU A 61 11.86 3.11 8.02
N PRO A 62 12.71 3.44 9.00
CA PRO A 62 12.46 3.18 10.41
C PRO A 62 11.36 4.08 10.96
N THR A 63 10.11 3.59 10.95
CA THR A 63 8.95 4.25 11.55
C THR A 63 8.74 3.78 13.00
N PHE A 64 7.99 4.57 13.78
CA PHE A 64 7.53 4.16 15.12
C PHE A 64 6.33 3.21 15.09
N SER A 65 5.67 3.10 13.94
CA SER A 65 4.53 2.19 13.80
C SER A 65 4.97 0.75 14.00
N PRO A 66 4.19 -0.08 14.70
CA PRO A 66 4.44 -1.51 14.85
C PRO A 66 4.06 -2.23 13.55
N THR A 67 4.79 -1.96 12.49
CA THR A 67 4.60 -2.50 11.15
C THR A 67 5.86 -3.19 10.68
N PRO A 68 5.77 -4.14 9.74
CA PRO A 68 6.97 -4.69 9.12
C PRO A 68 7.77 -3.56 8.46
N LYS A 69 9.09 -3.69 8.44
CA LYS A 69 9.98 -2.73 7.82
C LYS A 69 11.02 -3.46 6.98
N LEU A 70 11.34 -2.88 5.83
CA LEU A 70 12.37 -3.42 4.96
C LEU A 70 13.13 -2.26 4.32
N TYR A 71 14.17 -1.80 5.00
CA TYR A 71 14.97 -0.63 4.60
C TYR A 71 16.48 -0.90 4.67
N SER A 72 16.88 -2.05 5.23
CA SER A 72 18.28 -2.43 5.34
C SER A 72 18.50 -3.91 5.06
N PRO A 73 19.70 -4.34 4.64
CA PRO A 73 20.03 -5.74 4.32
C PRO A 73 19.82 -6.71 5.49
N GLU A 74 19.92 -6.24 6.73
CA GLU A 74 19.78 -7.07 7.93
C GLU A 74 18.38 -7.70 8.02
N GLN A 75 17.37 -7.05 7.44
CA GLN A 75 15.98 -7.52 7.47
C GLN A 75 15.69 -8.54 6.38
N VAL A 76 16.45 -8.54 5.27
CA VAL A 76 16.21 -9.38 4.09
C VAL A 76 16.05 -10.85 4.43
N GLN A 77 16.91 -11.40 5.30
CA GLN A 77 16.87 -12.82 5.65
C GLN A 77 15.56 -13.27 6.29
N SER A 78 14.90 -12.40 7.06
CA SER A 78 13.63 -12.71 7.69
C SER A 78 12.49 -12.78 6.67
N PHE A 79 12.47 -11.87 5.71
CA PHE A 79 11.51 -11.88 4.60
C PHE A 79 11.77 -13.06 3.66
N LYS A 80 13.05 -13.38 3.37
CA LYS A 80 13.42 -14.53 2.56
C LYS A 80 12.92 -15.85 3.15
N LYS A 81 13.12 -16.05 4.45
CA LYS A 81 12.60 -17.25 5.14
C LYS A 81 11.09 -17.41 4.95
N LEU A 82 10.34 -16.30 4.99
CA LEU A 82 8.89 -16.34 4.77
C LEU A 82 8.55 -16.58 3.30
N ALA A 83 9.26 -15.95 2.36
CA ALA A 83 9.06 -16.17 0.93
C ALA A 83 9.28 -17.65 0.56
N ASP A 84 10.39 -18.24 1.03
CA ASP A 84 10.69 -19.66 0.82
C ASP A 84 9.56 -20.56 1.36
N ALA A 85 9.05 -20.30 2.58
CA ALA A 85 7.95 -21.07 3.17
C ALA A 85 6.63 -20.91 2.39
N CYS A 86 6.35 -19.74 1.84
CA CYS A 86 5.20 -19.52 0.97
C CYS A 86 5.35 -20.32 -0.33
N HIS A 87 6.51 -20.27 -0.97
CA HIS A 87 6.82 -20.96 -2.22
C HIS A 87 6.75 -22.48 -2.06
N GLU A 88 7.27 -23.04 -0.96
CA GLU A 88 7.16 -24.48 -0.63
C GLU A 88 5.69 -24.95 -0.61
N ASN A 89 4.76 -24.07 -0.28
CA ASN A 89 3.32 -24.35 -0.28
C ASN A 89 2.62 -23.86 -1.57
N GLY A 90 3.39 -23.45 -2.60
CA GLY A 90 2.87 -22.97 -3.89
C GLY A 90 2.16 -21.63 -3.83
N ALA A 91 2.28 -20.88 -2.73
CA ALA A 91 1.77 -19.52 -2.62
C ALA A 91 2.81 -18.51 -3.13
N LYS A 92 2.33 -17.37 -3.64
CA LYS A 92 3.15 -16.19 -3.96
C LYS A 92 3.10 -15.21 -2.81
N LEU A 93 4.24 -14.55 -2.55
CA LEU A 93 4.36 -13.53 -1.50
C LEU A 93 4.47 -12.15 -2.12
N GLY A 94 3.68 -11.22 -1.60
CA GLY A 94 3.81 -9.78 -1.86
C GLY A 94 4.05 -8.99 -0.59
N ILE A 95 4.60 -7.82 -0.74
CA ILE A 95 4.66 -6.80 0.31
C ILE A 95 3.87 -5.57 -0.12
N GLN A 96 3.16 -4.95 0.81
CA GLN A 96 2.50 -3.68 0.58
C GLN A 96 3.43 -2.53 1.00
N LEU A 97 3.95 -1.80 0.02
CA LEU A 97 4.73 -0.58 0.25
C LEU A 97 3.83 0.54 0.76
N PHE A 98 4.23 1.14 1.85
CA PHE A 98 3.47 2.22 2.45
C PHE A 98 4.38 3.33 2.96
N HIS A 99 3.87 4.56 2.97
CA HIS A 99 4.47 5.69 3.69
C HIS A 99 3.37 6.38 4.51
N PRO A 100 3.62 6.64 5.79
CA PRO A 100 2.64 7.33 6.64
C PRO A 100 2.48 8.80 6.25
N ASP A 101 1.35 9.39 6.69
CA ASP A 101 1.05 10.82 6.47
C ASP A 101 1.75 11.71 7.52
N TYR A 102 3.06 11.52 7.71
CA TYR A 102 3.88 12.37 8.59
C TYR A 102 5.36 12.31 8.23
N ASN A 103 6.12 13.33 8.64
CA ASN A 103 7.56 13.39 8.44
C ASN A 103 8.28 12.44 9.40
N VAL A 104 8.59 11.22 8.92
CA VAL A 104 9.21 10.16 9.72
C VAL A 104 10.58 10.58 10.26
N LYS A 105 11.40 11.25 9.42
CA LYS A 105 12.75 11.67 9.81
C LYS A 105 12.69 12.70 10.95
N ALA A 106 11.86 13.73 10.79
CA ALA A 106 11.74 14.78 11.81
C ALA A 106 11.23 14.22 13.15
N LEU A 107 10.27 13.28 13.11
CA LEU A 107 9.79 12.63 14.32
C LEU A 107 10.86 11.76 14.99
N ASN A 108 11.61 10.99 14.21
CA ASN A 108 12.72 10.19 14.72
C ASN A 108 13.76 11.06 15.40
N ASP A 109 14.16 12.17 14.77
CA ASP A 109 15.12 13.11 15.33
C ASP A 109 14.64 13.70 16.67
N MET A 110 13.35 14.08 16.75
CA MET A 110 12.76 14.58 18.00
C MET A 110 12.73 13.53 19.11
N PHE A 111 12.40 12.28 18.78
CA PHE A 111 12.40 11.19 19.76
C PHE A 111 13.82 10.89 20.30
N HIS A 112 14.82 10.86 19.41
CA HIS A 112 16.22 10.68 19.82
C HIS A 112 16.72 11.83 20.70
N GLN A 113 16.20 13.04 20.52
CA GLN A 113 16.51 14.20 21.35
C GLN A 113 15.70 14.25 22.65
N GLY A 114 14.82 13.28 22.93
CA GLY A 114 13.95 13.25 24.09
C GLY A 114 12.78 14.25 24.09
N LYS A 115 12.49 14.88 22.94
CA LYS A 115 11.44 15.89 22.75
C LYS A 115 10.06 15.27 22.53
N MET A 116 9.61 14.46 23.50
CA MET A 116 8.38 13.66 23.37
C MET A 116 7.11 14.46 23.16
N GLN A 117 6.97 15.61 23.82
CA GLN A 117 5.76 16.45 23.70
C GLN A 117 5.72 17.13 22.31
N GLU A 118 6.86 17.66 21.86
CA GLU A 118 7.00 18.27 20.54
C GLU A 118 6.74 17.24 19.43
N ALA A 119 7.29 16.02 19.56
CA ALA A 119 7.05 14.95 18.60
C ALA A 119 5.56 14.56 18.52
N ARG A 120 4.85 14.49 19.64
CA ARG A 120 3.40 14.24 19.65
C ARG A 120 2.61 15.35 18.97
N ALA A 121 2.96 16.62 19.25
CA ALA A 121 2.32 17.78 18.63
C ALA A 121 2.56 17.78 17.12
N LYS A 122 3.82 17.53 16.69
CA LYS A 122 4.15 17.41 15.27
C LYS A 122 3.41 16.26 14.59
N LEU A 123 3.36 15.07 15.19
CA LEU A 123 2.63 13.94 14.65
C LEU A 123 1.14 14.29 14.44
N HIS A 124 0.52 14.93 15.42
CA HIS A 124 -0.88 15.36 15.32
C HIS A 124 -1.09 16.39 14.20
N HIS A 125 -0.16 17.34 14.04
CA HIS A 125 -0.17 18.30 12.95
C HIS A 125 0.01 17.60 11.58
N ASP A 126 1.04 16.79 11.46
CA ASP A 126 1.39 16.10 10.21
C ASP A 126 0.25 15.22 9.70
N MET A 127 -0.39 14.46 10.57
CA MET A 127 -1.53 13.61 10.18
C MET A 127 -2.68 14.37 9.48
N GLN A 128 -2.72 15.69 9.60
CA GLN A 128 -3.73 16.54 8.98
C GLN A 128 -3.18 17.38 7.81
N HIS A 129 -1.90 17.69 7.83
CA HIS A 129 -1.31 18.72 6.96
C HIS A 129 -0.16 18.23 6.09
N PHE A 130 0.47 17.09 6.41
CA PHE A 130 1.68 16.62 5.75
C PHE A 130 1.54 16.54 4.23
N VAL A 131 0.42 16.06 3.72
CA VAL A 131 0.15 15.98 2.28
C VAL A 131 0.29 17.34 1.57
N ASN A 132 -0.02 18.42 2.28
CA ASN A 132 0.01 19.79 1.74
C ASN A 132 1.33 20.54 2.04
N GLU A 133 2.16 19.99 2.94
CA GLU A 133 3.40 20.63 3.40
C GLU A 133 4.66 19.91 2.92
N VAL A 134 4.57 18.61 2.59
CA VAL A 134 5.72 17.84 2.09
C VAL A 134 6.23 18.45 0.78
N THR A 135 7.55 18.68 0.70
CA THR A 135 8.15 19.30 -0.50
C THR A 135 8.30 18.30 -1.64
N ALA A 136 8.53 18.79 -2.86
CA ALA A 136 8.79 17.94 -4.02
C ALA A 136 10.07 17.11 -3.83
N GLU A 137 11.10 17.69 -3.21
CA GLU A 137 12.36 17.02 -2.89
C GLU A 137 12.14 15.89 -1.87
N GLU A 138 11.33 16.13 -0.83
CA GLU A 138 10.96 15.08 0.15
C GLU A 138 10.16 13.95 -0.51
N LEU A 139 9.26 14.27 -1.44
CA LEU A 139 8.52 13.28 -2.21
C LEU A 139 9.46 12.40 -3.06
N ASP A 140 10.47 12.98 -3.71
CA ASP A 140 11.49 12.20 -4.46
C ASP A 140 12.33 11.31 -3.52
N GLU A 141 12.71 11.80 -2.34
CA GLU A 141 13.39 10.97 -1.33
C GLU A 141 12.52 9.82 -0.83
N ILE A 142 11.22 10.03 -0.65
CA ILE A 142 10.28 8.98 -0.30
C ILE A 142 10.23 7.91 -1.39
N ILE A 143 10.20 8.29 -2.66
CA ILE A 143 10.27 7.33 -3.77
C ILE A 143 11.57 6.52 -3.71
N LYS A 144 12.73 7.15 -3.47
CA LYS A 144 14.02 6.44 -3.34
C LYS A 144 14.00 5.41 -2.20
N HIS A 145 13.38 5.73 -1.07
CA HIS A 145 13.21 4.77 0.01
C HIS A 145 12.31 3.58 -0.40
N MET A 146 11.24 3.85 -1.15
CA MET A 146 10.37 2.80 -1.68
C MET A 146 11.09 1.93 -2.73
N GLU A 147 11.92 2.52 -3.58
CA GLU A 147 12.77 1.79 -4.52
C GLU A 147 13.75 0.86 -3.79
N ASN A 148 14.44 1.36 -2.78
CA ASN A 148 15.34 0.54 -1.97
C ASN A 148 14.60 -0.63 -1.32
N CYS A 149 13.42 -0.38 -0.75
CA CYS A 149 12.59 -1.44 -0.19
C CYS A 149 12.22 -2.50 -1.23
N ALA A 150 11.87 -2.11 -2.45
CA ALA A 150 11.54 -3.02 -3.53
C ALA A 150 12.75 -3.87 -3.97
N ILE A 151 13.95 -3.28 -4.02
CA ILE A 151 15.20 -4.01 -4.30
C ILE A 151 15.44 -5.07 -3.21
N LEU A 152 15.36 -4.70 -1.95
CA LEU A 152 15.55 -5.63 -0.82
C LEU A 152 14.46 -6.73 -0.81
N ALA A 153 13.23 -6.41 -1.19
CA ALA A 153 12.16 -7.38 -1.33
C ALA A 153 12.44 -8.38 -2.46
N HIS A 154 12.93 -7.91 -3.61
CA HIS A 154 13.36 -8.75 -4.71
C HIS A 154 14.50 -9.70 -4.29
N GLU A 155 15.52 -9.18 -3.58
CA GLU A 155 16.62 -9.98 -3.01
C GLU A 155 16.11 -11.04 -2.01
N ALA A 156 15.05 -10.73 -1.27
CA ALA A 156 14.39 -11.67 -0.37
C ALA A 156 13.54 -12.74 -1.08
N GLY A 157 13.38 -12.67 -2.41
CA GLY A 157 12.54 -13.59 -3.17
C GLY A 157 11.04 -13.30 -3.07
N VAL A 158 10.66 -12.07 -2.71
CA VAL A 158 9.26 -11.61 -2.77
C VAL A 158 8.83 -11.50 -4.23
N ASP A 159 7.63 -11.96 -4.56
CA ASP A 159 7.13 -12.04 -5.95
C ASP A 159 6.46 -10.73 -6.41
N CYS A 160 5.82 -10.02 -5.49
CA CYS A 160 4.94 -8.90 -5.84
C CYS A 160 5.17 -7.68 -4.92
N ILE A 161 4.99 -6.48 -5.49
CA ILE A 161 4.91 -5.24 -4.75
C ILE A 161 3.49 -4.69 -4.87
N GLU A 162 2.77 -4.57 -3.77
CA GLU A 162 1.53 -3.79 -3.73
C GLU A 162 1.84 -2.36 -3.28
N ILE A 163 1.48 -1.36 -4.07
CA ILE A 163 1.54 0.04 -3.64
C ILE A 163 0.29 0.34 -2.82
N HIS A 164 0.49 0.79 -1.58
CA HIS A 164 -0.63 1.19 -0.72
C HIS A 164 -1.18 2.55 -1.17
N GLY A 165 -2.21 2.53 -1.98
CA GLY A 165 -2.88 3.72 -2.50
C GLY A 165 -3.70 4.51 -1.48
N ASP A 166 -3.71 4.11 -0.21
CA ASP A 166 -4.11 4.92 0.94
C ASP A 166 -2.89 5.64 1.55
N ARG A 167 -3.01 6.25 2.70
CA ARG A 167 -1.98 7.01 3.37
C ARG A 167 -1.42 8.11 2.46
N LEU A 168 -0.14 8.42 2.50
CA LEU A 168 0.45 9.52 1.73
C LEU A 168 0.11 9.45 0.23
N VAL A 169 0.23 8.26 -0.38
CA VAL A 169 -0.06 8.09 -1.81
C VAL A 169 -1.52 8.45 -2.14
N GLY A 170 -2.45 7.93 -1.34
CA GLY A 170 -3.88 8.23 -1.51
C GLY A 170 -4.25 9.66 -1.11
N SER A 171 -3.59 10.20 -0.09
CA SER A 171 -3.78 11.61 0.31
C SER A 171 -3.35 12.57 -0.80
N LEU A 172 -2.24 12.27 -1.52
CA LEU A 172 -1.82 13.03 -2.68
C LEU A 172 -2.82 12.92 -3.85
N CYS A 173 -3.39 11.74 -4.08
CA CYS A 173 -4.41 11.57 -5.13
C CYS A 173 -5.75 12.23 -4.79
N SER A 174 -6.05 12.42 -3.51
CA SER A 174 -7.37 12.82 -3.02
C SER A 174 -7.74 14.26 -3.37
N PRO A 175 -8.89 14.52 -4.03
CA PRO A 175 -9.40 15.88 -4.19
C PRO A 175 -9.93 16.49 -2.89
N ILE A 176 -10.05 15.68 -1.81
CA ILE A 176 -10.57 16.11 -0.51
C ILE A 176 -9.43 16.54 0.43
N LEU A 177 -8.28 15.87 0.36
CA LEU A 177 -7.16 16.09 1.28
C LEU A 177 -6.05 16.93 0.66
N ASN A 178 -5.85 16.80 -0.65
CA ASN A 178 -4.79 17.49 -1.38
C ASN A 178 -5.27 18.89 -1.82
N HIS A 179 -4.78 19.91 -1.13
CA HIS A 179 -5.01 21.33 -1.44
C HIS A 179 -3.77 22.02 -2.00
N ARG A 180 -2.80 21.24 -2.50
CA ARG A 180 -1.56 21.77 -3.09
C ARG A 180 -1.84 22.58 -4.36
N THR A 181 -0.97 23.57 -4.60
CA THR A 181 -1.02 24.43 -5.79
C THR A 181 0.18 24.24 -6.71
N ASP A 182 1.06 23.29 -6.37
CA ASP A 182 2.23 22.91 -7.17
C ASP A 182 1.87 21.75 -8.16
N GLU A 183 2.91 21.17 -8.75
CA GLU A 183 2.80 20.08 -9.73
C GLU A 183 2.21 18.76 -9.17
N TYR A 184 1.98 18.67 -7.87
CA TYR A 184 1.34 17.52 -7.19
C TYR A 184 -0.09 17.81 -6.75
N GLY A 185 -0.67 18.95 -7.09
CA GLY A 185 -2.01 19.37 -6.68
C GLY A 185 -2.88 19.90 -7.81
N GLY A 186 -4.13 20.19 -7.49
CA GLY A 186 -5.10 20.71 -8.46
C GLY A 186 -5.81 19.62 -9.26
N ASP A 187 -5.56 19.48 -10.54
CA ASP A 187 -6.21 18.51 -11.40
C ASP A 187 -5.78 17.06 -11.15
N LEU A 188 -6.51 16.11 -11.73
CA LEU A 188 -6.26 14.68 -11.54
C LEU A 188 -4.84 14.29 -11.96
N ALA A 189 -4.34 14.81 -13.08
CA ALA A 189 -3.03 14.46 -13.61
C ALA A 189 -1.90 14.85 -12.66
N ASN A 190 -2.02 15.99 -12.01
CA ASN A 190 -1.07 16.45 -10.99
C ASN A 190 -1.20 15.64 -9.71
N ARG A 191 -2.42 15.43 -9.22
CA ARG A 191 -2.64 14.64 -7.99
C ARG A 191 -2.17 13.20 -8.09
N THR A 192 -2.25 12.58 -9.27
CA THR A 192 -1.81 11.20 -9.51
C THR A 192 -0.33 11.08 -9.91
N ARG A 193 0.35 12.19 -10.16
CA ARG A 193 1.75 12.25 -10.60
C ARG A 193 2.70 11.43 -9.73
N PHE A 194 2.61 11.59 -8.42
CA PHE A 194 3.47 10.85 -7.49
C PHE A 194 3.31 9.33 -7.64
N ALA A 195 2.08 8.84 -7.63
CA ALA A 195 1.78 7.42 -7.76
C ALA A 195 2.26 6.85 -9.10
N LEU A 196 1.99 7.55 -10.21
CA LEU A 196 2.43 7.11 -11.55
C LEU A 196 3.95 7.15 -11.70
N THR A 197 4.63 8.13 -11.08
CA THR A 197 6.09 8.19 -11.05
C THR A 197 6.66 7.01 -10.27
N LEU A 198 6.12 6.70 -9.10
CA LEU A 198 6.52 5.56 -8.30
C LEU A 198 6.36 4.24 -9.09
N VAL A 199 5.21 4.00 -9.72
CA VAL A 199 4.98 2.80 -10.54
C VAL A 199 6.03 2.66 -11.63
N LYS A 200 6.29 3.71 -12.41
CA LYS A 200 7.28 3.69 -13.50
C LYS A 200 8.69 3.37 -12.98
N ARG A 201 9.07 3.95 -11.85
CA ARG A 201 10.39 3.72 -11.24
C ARG A 201 10.50 2.28 -10.75
N LEU A 202 9.49 1.75 -10.06
CA LEU A 202 9.46 0.35 -9.62
C LEU A 202 9.53 -0.62 -10.79
N LYS A 203 8.76 -0.42 -11.87
CA LYS A 203 8.85 -1.27 -13.08
C LYS A 203 10.21 -1.21 -13.75
N THR A 204 10.97 -0.14 -13.57
CA THR A 204 12.33 -0.02 -14.10
C THR A 204 13.35 -0.80 -13.28
N ILE A 205 13.24 -0.76 -11.93
CA ILE A 205 14.25 -1.35 -11.04
C ILE A 205 13.98 -2.82 -10.71
N VAL A 206 12.72 -3.25 -10.69
CA VAL A 206 12.28 -4.64 -10.44
C VAL A 206 11.31 -5.12 -11.53
N PRO A 207 11.76 -5.19 -12.80
CA PRO A 207 10.88 -5.39 -13.96
C PRO A 207 10.17 -6.74 -14.00
N ASP A 208 10.68 -7.74 -13.33
CA ASP A 208 10.18 -9.10 -13.23
C ASP A 208 9.17 -9.29 -12.08
N MET A 209 9.08 -8.36 -11.15
CA MET A 209 8.05 -8.39 -10.10
C MET A 209 6.68 -7.96 -10.63
N VAL A 210 5.63 -8.57 -10.11
CA VAL A 210 4.26 -8.07 -10.31
C VAL A 210 4.05 -6.81 -9.48
N ILE A 211 3.56 -5.76 -10.12
CA ILE A 211 3.14 -4.53 -9.42
C ILE A 211 1.63 -4.54 -9.27
N ASP A 212 1.19 -4.63 -8.03
CA ASP A 212 -0.19 -4.48 -7.60
C ASP A 212 -0.41 -3.06 -7.07
N TYR A 213 -1.60 -2.51 -7.25
CA TYR A 213 -1.95 -1.20 -6.72
C TYR A 213 -3.26 -1.28 -5.95
N LYS A 214 -3.20 -1.00 -4.65
CA LYS A 214 -4.43 -0.86 -3.86
C LYS A 214 -5.08 0.47 -4.17
N LEU A 215 -6.19 0.42 -4.93
CA LEU A 215 -6.93 1.57 -5.43
C LEU A 215 -8.10 1.90 -4.49
N PRO A 216 -7.96 2.93 -3.65
CA PRO A 216 -9.01 3.33 -2.73
C PRO A 216 -10.07 4.19 -3.43
N ILE A 217 -11.33 3.83 -3.24
CA ILE A 217 -12.49 4.54 -3.80
C ILE A 217 -13.20 5.29 -2.69
N VAL A 218 -13.38 6.59 -2.88
CA VAL A 218 -14.21 7.42 -2.01
C VAL A 218 -15.68 7.18 -2.36
N THR A 219 -16.52 6.93 -1.35
CA THR A 219 -17.94 6.69 -1.54
C THR A 219 -18.74 7.90 -1.05
N PRO A 220 -19.46 8.61 -1.94
CA PRO A 220 -20.36 9.69 -1.51
C PRO A 220 -21.52 9.11 -0.69
N LEU A 221 -21.83 9.75 0.43
CA LEU A 221 -22.95 9.42 1.32
C LEU A 221 -24.10 10.43 1.21
N GLY A 222 -23.89 11.54 0.48
CA GLY A 222 -24.82 12.64 0.33
C GLY A 222 -24.07 13.90 -0.11
N GLU A 223 -24.76 15.03 -0.11
CA GLU A 223 -24.16 16.31 -0.48
C GLU A 223 -23.05 16.67 0.52
N ASN A 224 -21.81 16.79 0.05
CA ASN A 224 -20.60 17.06 0.85
C ASN A 224 -20.29 16.04 1.95
N SER A 225 -20.84 14.82 1.88
CA SER A 225 -20.56 13.74 2.80
C SER A 225 -19.95 12.55 2.07
N PHE A 226 -18.81 12.05 2.55
CA PHE A 226 -18.07 10.97 1.92
C PHE A 226 -17.66 9.93 2.96
N ARG A 227 -17.66 8.67 2.54
CA ARG A 227 -17.01 7.60 3.26
C ARG A 227 -15.57 7.46 2.74
N GLY A 228 -14.60 7.70 3.62
CA GLY A 228 -13.17 7.79 3.27
C GLY A 228 -12.80 9.17 2.71
N LYS A 229 -11.54 9.51 2.81
CA LYS A 229 -11.00 10.80 2.36
C LYS A 229 -9.75 10.66 1.48
N GLY A 230 -8.88 9.71 1.80
CA GLY A 230 -7.68 9.42 1.01
C GLY A 230 -8.05 8.47 -0.13
N GLY A 231 -8.04 8.96 -1.35
CA GLY A 231 -8.42 8.21 -2.53
C GLY A 231 -9.22 9.03 -3.53
N LEU A 232 -9.79 8.36 -4.51
CA LEU A 232 -10.43 9.01 -5.66
C LEU A 232 -11.94 8.75 -5.69
N PRO A 233 -12.73 9.74 -6.16
CA PRO A 233 -14.10 9.49 -6.61
C PRO A 233 -14.12 8.45 -7.72
N PHE A 234 -15.23 7.74 -7.86
CA PHE A 234 -15.34 6.60 -8.78
C PHE A 234 -14.92 6.92 -10.23
N ASP A 235 -15.39 8.05 -10.78
CA ASP A 235 -15.09 8.39 -12.17
C ASP A 235 -13.60 8.74 -12.39
N GLU A 236 -12.98 9.44 -11.46
CA GLU A 236 -11.54 9.70 -11.45
C GLU A 236 -10.73 8.40 -11.25
N ALA A 237 -11.18 7.52 -10.36
CA ALA A 237 -10.56 6.22 -10.14
C ALA A 237 -10.57 5.34 -11.41
N CYS A 238 -11.63 5.42 -12.22
CA CYS A 238 -11.70 4.72 -13.52
C CYS A 238 -10.69 5.27 -14.53
N ILE A 239 -10.44 6.58 -14.54
CA ILE A 239 -9.42 7.20 -15.39
C ILE A 239 -8.04 6.77 -14.90
N PHE A 240 -7.78 6.95 -13.62
CA PHE A 240 -6.50 6.62 -13.01
C PHE A 240 -6.14 5.13 -13.13
N ALA A 241 -7.13 4.22 -13.04
CA ALA A 241 -6.90 2.78 -13.24
C ALA A 241 -6.33 2.47 -14.66
N LYS A 242 -6.76 3.20 -15.69
CA LYS A 242 -6.20 3.07 -17.05
C LYS A 242 -4.78 3.62 -17.15
N GLU A 243 -4.49 4.71 -16.44
CA GLU A 243 -3.16 5.29 -16.40
C GLU A 243 -2.18 4.37 -15.64
N LEU A 244 -2.63 3.74 -14.54
CA LEU A 244 -1.86 2.73 -13.81
C LEU A 244 -1.53 1.52 -14.70
N GLU A 245 -2.52 0.99 -15.42
CA GLU A 245 -2.31 -0.10 -16.39
C GLU A 245 -1.30 0.31 -17.48
N ALA A 246 -1.44 1.51 -18.05
CA ALA A 246 -0.51 2.04 -19.06
C ALA A 246 0.92 2.25 -18.49
N CYS A 247 1.07 2.49 -17.20
CA CYS A 247 2.37 2.61 -16.52
C CYS A 247 2.98 1.26 -16.11
N GLY A 248 2.24 0.16 -16.27
CA GLY A 248 2.73 -1.19 -16.00
C GLY A 248 2.23 -1.82 -14.69
N VAL A 249 1.18 -1.31 -14.07
CA VAL A 249 0.49 -2.01 -13.00
C VAL A 249 -0.17 -3.27 -13.56
N ASP A 250 0.10 -4.40 -12.94
CA ASP A 250 -0.36 -5.71 -13.41
C ASP A 250 -1.71 -6.10 -12.80
N THR A 251 -2.01 -5.64 -11.56
CA THR A 251 -3.28 -5.90 -10.86
C THR A 251 -3.75 -4.69 -10.07
N LEU A 252 -5.06 -4.65 -9.80
CA LEU A 252 -5.68 -3.62 -8.96
C LEU A 252 -6.41 -4.29 -7.80
N HIS A 253 -6.00 -3.97 -6.58
CA HIS A 253 -6.73 -4.29 -5.36
C HIS A 253 -7.71 -3.16 -5.05
N VAL A 254 -8.96 -3.31 -5.45
CA VAL A 254 -9.98 -2.28 -5.22
C VAL A 254 -10.45 -2.31 -3.77
N ALA A 255 -10.33 -1.18 -3.11
CA ALA A 255 -10.69 -1.02 -1.71
C ALA A 255 -11.50 0.26 -1.48
N GLN A 256 -12.14 0.36 -0.32
CA GLN A 256 -12.66 1.64 0.12
C GLN A 256 -11.52 2.53 0.62
N ALA A 257 -11.58 3.83 0.31
CA ALA A 257 -10.67 4.80 0.86
C ALA A 257 -10.76 4.84 2.40
N ASN A 258 -9.59 4.85 3.04
CA ASN A 258 -9.49 4.88 4.48
C ASN A 258 -10.03 6.19 5.05
N HIS A 259 -10.68 6.10 6.18
CA HIS A 259 -11.08 7.26 6.97
C HIS A 259 -10.20 7.35 8.20
N THR A 260 -9.44 8.41 8.32
CA THR A 260 -8.69 8.68 9.56
C THR A 260 -9.66 8.93 10.69
N GLY A 261 -9.85 7.96 11.60
CA GLY A 261 -10.45 8.23 12.89
C GLY A 261 -11.64 7.40 13.34
N ASN A 262 -12.34 6.66 12.48
CA ASN A 262 -13.49 5.89 12.94
C ASN A 262 -13.57 4.51 12.24
N MET A 263 -13.16 3.47 12.92
CA MET A 263 -13.23 2.09 12.39
C MET A 263 -14.65 1.69 11.99
N GLY A 264 -15.67 2.26 12.61
CA GLY A 264 -17.08 2.02 12.26
C GLY A 264 -17.45 2.49 10.85
N ASP A 265 -16.74 3.48 10.32
CA ASP A 265 -16.99 4.02 8.98
C ASP A 265 -16.29 3.24 7.87
N THR A 266 -15.34 2.36 8.20
CA THR A 266 -14.57 1.57 7.23
C THR A 266 -15.19 0.21 6.94
N ILE A 267 -16.08 -0.27 7.80
CA ILE A 267 -16.79 -1.54 7.61
C ILE A 267 -18.16 -1.22 7.02
N PRO A 268 -18.51 -1.76 5.84
CA PRO A 268 -19.84 -1.60 5.29
C PRO A 268 -20.86 -2.09 6.31
N ALA A 269 -21.89 -1.33 6.59
CA ALA A 269 -23.02 -1.83 7.37
C ALA A 269 -23.54 -3.12 6.72
N MET A 270 -23.89 -4.11 7.52
CA MET A 270 -24.46 -5.36 7.00
C MET A 270 -25.64 -5.04 6.06
N GLY A 271 -25.56 -5.57 4.82
CA GLY A 271 -26.55 -5.33 3.78
C GLY A 271 -26.15 -4.28 2.73
N THR A 272 -25.02 -3.55 2.91
CA THR A 272 -24.48 -2.71 1.85
C THR A 272 -23.60 -3.55 0.92
N GLN A 273 -23.69 -3.30 -0.39
CA GLN A 273 -22.86 -4.01 -1.34
C GLN A 273 -21.37 -3.66 -1.12
N PRO A 274 -20.46 -4.64 -1.17
CA PRO A 274 -19.02 -4.40 -1.11
C PRO A 274 -18.56 -3.52 -2.27
N TYR A 275 -17.65 -2.59 -2.01
CA TYR A 275 -17.15 -1.65 -3.04
C TYR A 275 -16.51 -2.33 -4.21
N GLY A 276 -15.71 -3.36 -3.96
CA GLY A 276 -15.08 -4.15 -5.00
C GLY A 276 -16.09 -4.73 -5.98
N PHE A 277 -17.27 -5.12 -5.49
CA PHE A 277 -18.37 -5.57 -6.34
C PHE A 277 -18.92 -4.44 -7.21
N MET A 278 -19.13 -3.26 -6.67
CA MET A 278 -19.63 -2.11 -7.45
C MET A 278 -18.66 -1.65 -8.54
N VAL A 279 -17.37 -1.76 -8.31
CA VAL A 279 -16.34 -1.39 -9.29
C VAL A 279 -16.13 -2.50 -10.32
N SER A 280 -16.09 -3.77 -9.89
CA SER A 280 -15.88 -4.92 -10.76
C SER A 280 -17.08 -5.19 -11.67
N ASP A 281 -18.31 -4.96 -11.21
CA ASP A 281 -19.52 -5.17 -12.01
C ASP A 281 -19.56 -4.28 -13.27
N ARG A 282 -19.07 -3.06 -13.16
CA ARG A 282 -18.96 -2.14 -14.32
C ARG A 282 -17.84 -2.49 -15.31
N LYS A 283 -16.84 -3.26 -14.87
CA LYS A 283 -15.71 -3.69 -15.73
C LYS A 283 -15.93 -5.07 -16.36
N SER A 284 -16.64 -5.96 -15.70
CA SER A 284 -16.89 -7.32 -16.20
C SER A 284 -17.88 -7.39 -17.38
N THR A 285 -18.50 -6.29 -17.73
CA THR A 285 -19.45 -6.18 -18.85
C THR A 285 -18.83 -5.64 -20.14
N ARG A 286 -17.49 -5.60 -20.24
CA ARG A 286 -16.79 -5.19 -21.47
C ARG A 286 -15.80 -6.24 -21.94
#